data_1b76c13b6554dcfebee6e1eee8d00f8a
#
_entry.id   1b76c13b6554dcfebee6e1eee8d00f8a
#
_cell.length_a   1.000
_cell.length_b   1.000
_cell.length_c   1.000
_cell.angle_alpha   90.00
_cell.angle_beta   90.00
_cell.angle_gamma   90.00
#
_symmetry.space_group_name_H-M   'P 1'
#
loop_
_entity.id
_entity.type
_entity.pdbx_description
1 polymer ?
#
loop_
_entity_poly.entity_id
_entity_poly.type
_entity_poly.pdbx_seq_one_letter_code
_entity_poly.pdbx_strand_id
1 'polypeptide(L)'
;MTHTQTKGIEISVSSWFRNDLFTEADSNFFYNYEITIRNRLSYPVKLLSREWHVLHLLHGISTISGEGVVGETPTLVPGQEFSYTSGCELIVSMGMMYGKFFFKDLTSEELFYADIPAFSLIYPVLLN
;
A
#
# COMPACT_ATOMS: atom_id res chain seq x y z
N MET A 1 -1.61 -12.61 2.37
CA MET A 1 -1.26 -11.75 1.20
C MET A 1 -2.53 -11.40 0.42
N THR A 2 -2.71 -10.16 0.05
CA THR A 2 -3.81 -9.71 -0.80
C THR A 2 -3.27 -9.24 -2.16
N HIS A 3 -4.13 -9.24 -3.15
CA HIS A 3 -3.72 -9.04 -4.53
C HIS A 3 -4.84 -8.37 -5.34
N THR A 4 -4.46 -7.43 -6.23
CA THR A 4 -5.36 -6.86 -7.23
C THR A 4 -4.66 -6.83 -8.59
N GLN A 5 -5.46 -6.74 -9.64
CA GLN A 5 -4.95 -6.43 -10.96
C GLN A 5 -5.91 -5.44 -11.62
N THR A 6 -5.41 -4.23 -11.89
CA THR A 6 -6.18 -3.14 -12.50
C THR A 6 -5.44 -2.69 -13.75
N LYS A 7 -6.11 -2.73 -14.90
CA LYS A 7 -5.55 -2.27 -16.18
C LYS A 7 -4.13 -2.78 -16.45
N GLY A 8 -3.86 -4.05 -16.11
CA GLY A 8 -2.55 -4.65 -16.35
C GLY A 8 -1.49 -4.32 -15.32
N ILE A 9 -1.83 -3.63 -14.24
CA ILE A 9 -0.94 -3.43 -13.09
C ILE A 9 -1.36 -4.39 -11.99
N GLU A 10 -0.44 -5.26 -11.60
CA GLU A 10 -0.67 -6.25 -10.56
C GLU A 10 -0.03 -5.77 -9.27
N ILE A 11 -0.81 -5.72 -8.19
CA ILE A 11 -0.35 -5.24 -6.89
C ILE A 11 -0.62 -6.30 -5.84
N SER A 12 0.43 -6.68 -5.11
CA SER A 12 0.35 -7.64 -4.00
C SER A 12 0.80 -6.96 -2.72
N VAL A 13 0.13 -7.27 -1.61
CA VAL A 13 0.45 -6.72 -0.30
C VAL A 13 0.58 -7.83 0.72
N SER A 14 1.62 -7.76 1.53
CA SER A 14 1.83 -8.60 2.70
C SER A 14 2.10 -7.69 3.89
N SER A 15 1.43 -7.90 5.02
CA SER A 15 1.58 -7.06 6.20
C SER A 15 1.83 -7.88 7.45
N TRP A 16 2.48 -7.25 8.44
CA TRP A 16 2.76 -7.89 9.73
C TRP A 16 2.82 -6.87 10.84
N PHE A 17 2.46 -7.31 12.04
CA PHE A 17 2.50 -6.49 13.24
C PHE A 17 3.94 -6.35 13.73
N ARG A 18 4.31 -5.15 14.18
CA ARG A 18 5.64 -4.87 14.74
C ARG A 18 5.59 -5.02 16.26
N ASN A 19 5.74 -6.25 16.72
CA ASN A 19 5.73 -6.56 18.15
C ASN A 19 6.85 -5.85 18.92
N ASP A 20 7.98 -5.63 18.27
CA ASP A 20 9.15 -4.95 18.85
C ASP A 20 8.91 -3.45 19.12
N LEU A 21 7.92 -2.85 18.49
CA LEU A 21 7.58 -1.44 18.67
C LEU A 21 6.38 -1.22 19.59
N PHE A 22 5.70 -2.29 19.98
CA PHE A 22 4.52 -2.18 20.81
C PHE A 22 4.88 -2.00 22.29
N THR A 23 4.24 -1.02 22.96
CA THR A 23 4.29 -0.86 24.41
C THR A 23 2.87 -0.60 24.92
N GLU A 24 2.50 -1.20 26.03
CA GLU A 24 1.19 -0.97 26.62
C GLU A 24 0.97 0.49 27.02
N ALA A 25 2.05 1.18 27.41
CA ALA A 25 1.99 2.57 27.83
C ALA A 25 1.56 3.50 26.70
N ASP A 26 2.02 3.24 25.48
CA ASP A 26 1.73 4.09 24.32
C ASP A 26 0.40 3.75 23.67
N SER A 27 -0.07 2.51 23.79
CA SER A 27 -1.31 2.01 23.19
C SER A 27 -1.40 2.20 21.68
N ASN A 28 -0.25 2.35 21.00
CA ASN A 28 -0.20 2.48 19.56
C ASN A 28 0.28 1.18 18.93
N PHE A 29 -0.29 0.85 17.78
CA PHE A 29 -0.08 -0.42 17.11
C PHE A 29 0.63 -0.18 15.78
N PHE A 30 1.85 -0.69 15.64
CA PHE A 30 2.70 -0.48 14.47
C PHE A 30 2.71 -1.71 13.59
N TYR A 31 2.54 -1.47 12.30
CA TYR A 31 2.56 -2.51 11.27
C TYR A 31 3.54 -2.14 10.18
N ASN A 32 4.15 -3.15 9.58
CA ASN A 32 4.83 -2.97 8.31
C ASN A 32 4.02 -3.66 7.22
N TYR A 33 4.17 -3.18 6.01
CA TYR A 33 3.60 -3.83 4.84
C TYR A 33 4.61 -3.77 3.70
N GLU A 34 4.65 -4.85 2.93
CA GLU A 34 5.46 -4.94 1.72
C GLU A 34 4.52 -4.96 0.53
N ILE A 35 4.80 -4.10 -0.44
CA ILE A 35 4.03 -4.00 -1.66
C ILE A 35 4.91 -4.39 -2.82
N THR A 36 4.37 -5.24 -3.71
CA THR A 36 5.00 -5.59 -4.97
C THR A 36 4.10 -5.13 -6.10
N ILE A 37 4.63 -4.32 -7.00
CA ILE A 37 3.93 -3.78 -8.16
C ILE A 37 4.57 -4.38 -9.39
N ARG A 38 3.76 -5.04 -10.24
CA ARG A 38 4.25 -5.64 -11.49
C ARG A 38 3.53 -5.05 -12.68
N ASN A 39 4.30 -4.61 -13.67
CA ASN A 39 3.75 -4.13 -14.92
C ASN A 39 3.52 -5.31 -15.88
N ARG A 40 2.26 -5.67 -16.08
CA ARG A 40 1.83 -6.72 -17.01
C ARG A 40 1.42 -6.16 -18.37
N LEU A 41 1.56 -4.84 -18.55
CA LEU A 41 1.23 -4.20 -19.81
C LEU A 41 2.36 -4.40 -20.82
N SER A 42 2.07 -4.10 -22.09
CA SER A 42 3.07 -4.19 -23.18
C SER A 42 3.86 -2.91 -23.38
N TYR A 43 3.67 -1.91 -22.51
CA TYR A 43 4.34 -0.61 -22.58
C TYR A 43 4.81 -0.16 -21.20
N PRO A 44 5.83 0.74 -21.14
CA PRO A 44 6.35 1.21 -19.87
C PRO A 44 5.39 2.19 -19.19
N VAL A 45 5.38 2.17 -17.86
CA VAL A 45 4.59 3.07 -17.03
C VAL A 45 5.47 3.68 -15.95
N LYS A 46 5.08 4.86 -15.46
CA LYS A 46 5.76 5.51 -14.34
C LYS A 46 4.77 5.71 -13.19
N LEU A 47 5.16 5.28 -12.01
CA LEU A 47 4.39 5.52 -10.80
C LEU A 47 4.61 6.97 -10.37
N LEU A 48 3.55 7.75 -10.28
CA LEU A 48 3.64 9.18 -9.97
C LEU A 48 3.34 9.50 -8.52
N SER A 49 2.25 8.91 -7.98
CA SER A 49 1.77 9.27 -6.66
C SER A 49 0.94 8.16 -6.05
N ARG A 50 0.66 8.32 -4.78
CA ARG A 50 -0.14 7.38 -4.00
C ARG A 50 -1.22 8.10 -3.23
N GLU A 51 -2.31 7.38 -2.97
CA GLU A 51 -3.38 7.82 -2.08
C GLU A 51 -3.75 6.65 -1.20
N TRP A 52 -3.63 6.83 0.11
CA TRP A 52 -3.95 5.82 1.12
C TRP A 52 -5.09 6.28 2.00
N HIS A 53 -5.96 5.34 2.33
CA HIS A 53 -7.00 5.49 3.34
C HIS A 53 -6.72 4.48 4.43
N VAL A 54 -6.63 4.96 5.67
CA VAL A 54 -6.36 4.13 6.85
C VAL A 54 -7.57 4.20 7.75
N LEU A 55 -8.29 3.09 7.87
CA LEU A 55 -9.43 2.98 8.75
C LEU A 55 -8.93 2.54 10.13
N HIS A 56 -9.21 3.37 11.14
CA HIS A 56 -9.01 3.04 12.55
C HIS A 56 -10.37 2.63 13.10
N LEU A 57 -10.52 1.37 13.47
CA LEU A 57 -11.83 0.83 13.90
C LEU A 57 -12.48 1.72 14.95
N LEU A 58 -13.72 2.17 14.70
CA LEU A 58 -14.51 3.07 15.54
C LEU A 58 -13.94 4.48 15.74
N HIS A 59 -12.84 4.82 15.05
CA HIS A 59 -12.18 6.13 15.19
C HIS A 59 -12.02 6.89 13.87
N GLY A 60 -12.65 6.40 12.79
CA GLY A 60 -12.68 7.09 11.52
C GLY A 60 -11.53 6.73 10.57
N ILE A 61 -11.42 7.52 9.52
CA ILE A 61 -10.50 7.27 8.41
C ILE A 61 -9.51 8.42 8.27
N SER A 62 -8.22 8.09 8.18
CA SER A 62 -7.16 9.04 7.83
C SER A 62 -6.82 8.86 6.36
N THR A 63 -6.57 9.97 5.65
CA THR A 63 -6.14 9.93 4.25
C THR A 63 -4.72 10.45 4.15
N ILE A 64 -3.87 9.71 3.44
CA ILE A 64 -2.47 10.08 3.22
C ILE A 64 -2.22 10.08 1.72
N SER A 65 -1.81 11.23 1.18
CA SER A 65 -1.46 11.37 -0.23
C SER A 65 -0.05 11.88 -0.36
N GLY A 66 0.63 11.50 -1.41
CA GLY A 66 1.99 11.97 -1.65
C GLY A 66 2.54 11.53 -2.99
N GLU A 67 3.64 12.17 -3.37
CA GLU A 67 4.35 11.85 -4.59
C GLU A 67 5.16 10.57 -4.41
N GLY A 68 5.09 9.67 -5.39
CA GLY A 68 5.89 8.47 -5.42
C GLY A 68 5.61 7.49 -4.28
N VAL A 69 6.56 6.60 -4.04
CA VAL A 69 6.58 5.64 -2.95
C VAL A 69 7.99 5.60 -2.37
N VAL A 70 8.11 5.73 -1.03
CA VAL A 70 9.39 5.77 -0.30
C VAL A 70 10.45 6.65 -0.99
N GLY A 71 10.02 7.83 -1.46
CA GLY A 71 10.92 8.80 -2.09
C GLY A 71 11.24 8.54 -3.57
N GLU A 72 10.59 7.57 -4.20
CA GLU A 72 10.87 7.20 -5.59
C GLU A 72 9.63 7.26 -6.47
N THR A 73 9.84 7.59 -7.75
CA THR A 73 8.81 7.52 -8.80
C THR A 73 9.29 6.53 -9.86
N PRO A 74 9.23 5.23 -9.58
CA PRO A 74 9.85 4.23 -10.45
C PRO A 74 9.17 4.13 -11.80
N THR A 75 10.00 3.91 -12.84
CA THR A 75 9.54 3.53 -14.17
C THR A 75 9.61 2.01 -14.26
N LEU A 76 8.51 1.40 -14.67
CA LEU A 76 8.41 -0.05 -14.83
C LEU A 76 8.23 -0.38 -16.30
N VAL A 77 9.22 -1.06 -16.88
CA VAL A 77 9.10 -1.60 -18.25
C VAL A 77 8.24 -2.86 -18.22
N PRO A 78 7.72 -3.33 -19.37
CA PRO A 78 6.90 -4.54 -19.41
C PRO A 78 7.55 -5.72 -18.67
N GLY A 79 6.80 -6.33 -17.75
CA GLY A 79 7.25 -7.48 -16.96
C GLY A 79 8.07 -7.13 -15.72
N GLN A 80 8.44 -5.88 -15.53
CA GLN A 80 9.26 -5.48 -14.40
C GLN A 80 8.43 -5.37 -13.11
N GLU A 81 9.08 -5.70 -12.00
CA GLU A 81 8.51 -5.54 -10.64
C GLU A 81 9.25 -4.46 -9.89
N PHE A 82 8.54 -3.82 -8.96
CA PHE A 82 9.09 -2.93 -7.96
C PHE A 82 8.48 -3.30 -6.60
N SER A 83 9.33 -3.52 -5.60
CA SER A 83 8.87 -3.86 -4.25
C SER A 83 9.41 -2.86 -3.25
N TYR A 84 8.61 -2.54 -2.24
CA TYR A 84 9.05 -1.70 -1.14
C TYR A 84 8.31 -2.07 0.15
N THR A 85 8.92 -1.70 1.28
CA THR A 85 8.34 -1.89 2.60
C THR A 85 8.12 -0.53 3.23
N SER A 86 6.98 -0.35 3.86
CA SER A 86 6.66 0.87 4.60
C SER A 86 5.92 0.52 5.89
N GLY A 87 5.54 1.52 6.65
CA GLY A 87 4.90 1.31 7.94
C GLY A 87 3.62 2.09 8.11
N CYS A 88 2.80 1.63 9.04
CA CYS A 88 1.56 2.27 9.43
C CYS A 88 1.35 2.14 10.93
N GLU A 89 0.88 3.20 11.56
CA GLU A 89 0.53 3.21 12.98
C GLU A 89 -0.98 3.35 13.13
N LEU A 90 -1.58 2.45 13.94
CA LEU A 90 -2.98 2.56 14.31
C LEU A 90 -3.10 3.02 15.77
N ILE A 91 -4.08 3.87 16.03
CA ILE A 91 -4.41 4.31 17.40
C ILE A 91 -5.29 3.31 18.13
N VAL A 92 -5.75 2.28 17.43
CA VAL A 92 -6.56 1.19 17.97
C VAL A 92 -6.02 -0.14 17.49
N SER A 93 -6.47 -1.25 18.08
CA SER A 93 -5.94 -2.58 17.83
C SER A 93 -6.33 -3.19 16.47
N MET A 94 -7.26 -2.58 15.75
CA MET A 94 -7.73 -3.08 14.45
C MET A 94 -7.94 -1.95 13.47
N GLY A 95 -7.64 -2.22 12.23
CA GLY A 95 -7.89 -1.29 11.15
C GLY A 95 -7.75 -1.94 9.79
N MET A 96 -7.78 -1.11 8.77
CA MET A 96 -7.67 -1.54 7.39
C MET A 96 -7.00 -0.45 6.58
N MET A 97 -6.23 -0.84 5.58
CA MET A 97 -5.67 0.10 4.59
C MET A 97 -6.19 -0.27 3.21
N TYR A 98 -6.43 0.75 2.41
CA TYR A 98 -6.79 0.62 0.99
C TYR A 98 -6.44 1.91 0.27
N GLY A 99 -6.35 1.87 -1.03
CA GLY A 99 -5.98 3.07 -1.76
C GLY A 99 -5.71 2.83 -3.23
N LYS A 100 -4.97 3.76 -3.82
CA LYS A 100 -4.67 3.76 -5.24
C LYS A 100 -3.24 4.23 -5.49
N PHE A 101 -2.64 3.69 -6.56
CA PHE A 101 -1.43 4.26 -7.14
C PHE A 101 -1.82 4.93 -8.46
N PHE A 102 -1.25 6.09 -8.70
CA PHE A 102 -1.48 6.84 -9.95
C PHE A 102 -0.25 6.70 -10.84
N PHE A 103 -0.51 6.34 -12.09
CA PHE A 103 0.52 6.05 -13.08
C PHE A 103 0.37 6.92 -14.32
N LYS A 104 1.46 7.01 -15.06
CA LYS A 104 1.48 7.58 -16.40
C LYS A 104 1.92 6.50 -17.38
N ASP A 105 1.14 6.30 -18.44
CA ASP A 105 1.54 5.50 -19.58
C ASP A 105 2.59 6.32 -20.35
N LEU A 106 3.84 5.84 -20.43
CA LEU A 106 4.91 6.57 -21.05
C LEU A 106 4.86 6.57 -22.59
N THR A 107 3.98 5.77 -23.17
CA THR A 107 3.78 5.72 -24.62
C THR A 107 2.73 6.74 -25.07
N SER A 108 1.58 6.76 -24.40
CA SER A 108 0.45 7.65 -24.73
C SER A 108 0.42 8.95 -23.94
N GLU A 109 1.19 8.99 -22.85
CA GLU A 109 1.17 10.06 -21.84
C GLU A 109 -0.15 10.17 -21.06
N GLU A 110 -1.03 9.20 -21.17
CA GLU A 110 -2.28 9.15 -20.42
C GLU A 110 -2.03 8.80 -18.96
N LEU A 111 -2.83 9.40 -18.08
CA LEU A 111 -2.83 9.10 -16.65
C LEU A 111 -3.88 8.06 -16.35
N PHE A 112 -3.56 7.14 -15.44
CA PHE A 112 -4.49 6.12 -14.98
C PHE A 112 -4.16 5.73 -13.54
N TYR A 113 -5.05 4.98 -12.89
CA TYR A 113 -4.78 4.49 -11.56
C TYR A 113 -4.97 2.98 -11.48
N ALA A 114 -4.34 2.37 -10.49
CA ALA A 114 -4.53 0.98 -10.13
C ALA A 114 -4.91 0.91 -8.65
N ASP A 115 -5.87 0.05 -8.34
CA ASP A 115 -6.32 -0.14 -6.96
C ASP A 115 -5.31 -0.95 -6.17
N ILE A 116 -4.99 -0.48 -4.97
CA ILE A 116 -4.24 -1.26 -4.00
C ILE A 116 -5.25 -2.16 -3.29
N PRO A 117 -4.98 -3.47 -3.16
CA PRO A 117 -5.94 -4.34 -2.49
C PRO A 117 -6.10 -3.94 -1.03
N ALA A 118 -7.34 -3.90 -0.55
CA ALA A 118 -7.60 -3.63 0.86
C ALA A 118 -7.01 -4.75 1.71
N PHE A 119 -6.37 -4.40 2.81
CA PHE A 119 -5.83 -5.39 3.74
C PHE A 119 -6.08 -4.98 5.18
N SER A 120 -6.31 -5.99 6.03
CA SER A 120 -6.60 -5.77 7.43
C SER A 120 -5.33 -5.67 8.25
N LEU A 121 -5.37 -4.83 9.28
CA LEU A 121 -4.32 -4.69 10.28
C LEU A 121 -4.92 -5.09 11.61
N ILE A 122 -4.55 -6.28 12.10
CA ILE A 122 -5.14 -6.86 13.30
C ILE A 122 -4.06 -7.20 14.30
N TYR A 123 -4.19 -6.71 15.54
CA TYR A 123 -3.27 -7.06 16.61
C TYR A 123 -3.36 -8.58 16.87
N PRO A 124 -2.26 -9.35 16.76
CA PRO A 124 -2.31 -10.82 16.77
C PRO A 124 -2.99 -11.44 17.99
N VAL A 125 -2.95 -10.78 19.14
CA VAL A 125 -3.60 -11.28 20.37
C VAL A 125 -5.11 -11.45 20.17
N LEU A 126 -5.72 -10.67 19.26
CA LEU A 126 -7.15 -10.75 18.99
C LEU A 126 -7.53 -11.95 18.11
N LEU A 127 -6.55 -12.66 17.56
CA LEU A 127 -6.77 -13.80 16.68
C LEU A 127 -6.79 -15.14 17.43
N ASN A 128 -6.54 -15.12 18.73
CA ASN A 128 -6.51 -16.33 19.57
C ASN A 128 -7.82 -16.53 20.31
#